data_69b6c3ed7f0901f109794e6e03e551a5
#
_entry.id   69b6c3ed7f0901f109794e6e03e551a5
#
_cell.length_a   1.000
_cell.length_b   1.000
_cell.length_c   1.000
_cell.angle_alpha   90.00
_cell.angle_beta   90.00
_cell.angle_gamma   90.00
#
_symmetry.space_group_name_H-M   'P 1'
#
loop_
_entity.id
_entity.type
_entity.pdbx_description
1 polymer ?
#
loop_
_entity_poly.entity_id
_entity_poly.type
_entity_poly.pdbx_seq_one_letter_code
_entity_poly.pdbx_strand_id
1 'polypeptide(L)'
;KLDKPWSKGVEHSIAILKEEQDVLIRAEKNGLLKLSEQRELGRAMKLAQTNLMQAKAKMIEANLRLVISIAKGYVNRGLAMTDLIQEGNLGLMKAVDKFEYRRGYKFSTYATWWIRQAITRSIADQARTIRIPVHMIETINRMNRITRQELQETGVEPDSRRLSELM
;
A
#
# COMPACT_ATOMS: atom_id res chain seq x y z
N LYS A 1 -57.25 -24.30 -11.87
CA LYS A 1 -56.97 -23.01 -11.17
C LYS A 1 -56.34 -23.38 -9.82
N LEU A 2 -55.04 -23.27 -9.74
CA LEU A 2 -54.28 -23.49 -8.50
C LEU A 2 -53.78 -22.14 -7.98
N ASP A 3 -54.68 -21.43 -7.29
CA ASP A 3 -54.30 -20.27 -6.51
C ASP A 3 -53.73 -20.73 -5.16
N LYS A 4 -52.53 -21.27 -5.19
CA LYS A 4 -51.80 -21.62 -3.95
C LYS A 4 -50.78 -20.51 -3.61
N PRO A 5 -50.61 -20.13 -2.32
CA PRO A 5 -49.73 -19.00 -1.94
C PRO A 5 -48.30 -19.10 -2.45
N TRP A 6 -47.82 -20.32 -2.74
CA TRP A 6 -46.46 -20.58 -3.25
C TRP A 6 -46.32 -20.33 -4.77
N SER A 7 -47.45 -20.26 -5.54
CA SER A 7 -47.36 -20.02 -6.98
C SER A 7 -46.83 -18.61 -7.32
N LYS A 8 -47.16 -17.62 -6.50
CA LYS A 8 -46.68 -16.24 -6.67
C LYS A 8 -45.16 -16.13 -6.46
N GLY A 9 -44.59 -16.91 -5.51
CA GLY A 9 -43.16 -16.97 -5.30
C GLY A 9 -42.39 -17.61 -6.46
N VAL A 10 -43.00 -18.67 -7.06
CA VAL A 10 -42.43 -19.34 -8.22
C VAL A 10 -42.46 -18.46 -9.46
N GLU A 11 -43.57 -17.76 -9.71
CA GLU A 11 -43.70 -16.83 -10.82
C GLU A 11 -42.71 -15.66 -10.73
N HIS A 12 -42.49 -15.13 -9.53
CA HIS A 12 -41.47 -14.10 -9.27
C HIS A 12 -40.06 -14.63 -9.53
N SER A 13 -39.74 -15.83 -9.06
CA SER A 13 -38.43 -16.47 -9.31
C SER A 13 -38.20 -16.75 -10.81
N ILE A 14 -39.23 -17.16 -11.54
CA ILE A 14 -39.17 -17.36 -13.01
C ILE A 14 -38.92 -16.03 -13.72
N ALA A 15 -39.55 -14.93 -13.29
CA ALA A 15 -39.33 -13.61 -13.87
C ALA A 15 -37.88 -13.15 -13.69
N ILE A 16 -37.30 -13.32 -12.50
CA ILE A 16 -35.90 -12.99 -12.20
C ILE A 16 -34.96 -13.84 -13.08
N LEU A 17 -35.20 -15.15 -13.18
CA LEU A 17 -34.37 -16.05 -14.02
C LEU A 17 -34.42 -15.67 -15.51
N LYS A 18 -35.57 -15.21 -16.01
CA LYS A 18 -35.69 -14.74 -17.40
C LYS A 18 -34.91 -13.44 -17.62
N GLU A 19 -34.99 -12.51 -16.67
CA GLU A 19 -34.24 -11.25 -16.73
C GLU A 19 -32.73 -11.49 -16.72
N GLU A 20 -32.24 -12.39 -15.86
CA GLU A 20 -30.84 -12.83 -15.85
C GLU A 20 -30.44 -13.53 -17.15
N GLN A 21 -31.29 -14.37 -17.72
CA GLN A 21 -31.07 -14.99 -19.02
C GLN A 21 -30.94 -13.96 -20.14
N ASP A 22 -31.78 -12.95 -20.18
CA ASP A 22 -31.72 -11.89 -21.18
C ASP A 22 -30.45 -11.05 -21.06
N VAL A 23 -29.98 -10.80 -19.83
CA VAL A 23 -28.69 -10.14 -19.59
C VAL A 23 -27.52 -11.00 -20.12
N LEU A 24 -27.55 -12.30 -19.90
CA LEU A 24 -26.53 -13.24 -20.41
C LEU A 24 -26.53 -13.29 -21.95
N ILE A 25 -27.71 -13.34 -22.58
CA ILE A 25 -27.84 -13.36 -24.05
C ILE A 25 -27.33 -12.04 -24.65
N ARG A 26 -27.62 -10.89 -24.00
CA ARG A 26 -27.09 -9.59 -24.45
C ARG A 26 -25.57 -9.52 -24.29
N ALA A 27 -25.03 -10.05 -23.19
CA ALA A 27 -23.60 -10.13 -22.96
C ALA A 27 -22.89 -11.01 -24.00
N GLU A 28 -23.52 -12.15 -24.40
CA GLU A 28 -23.02 -13.04 -25.46
C GLU A 28 -23.05 -12.38 -26.84
N LYS A 29 -24.12 -11.63 -27.15
CA LYS A 29 -24.26 -10.87 -28.43
C LYS A 29 -23.28 -9.69 -28.53
N ASN A 30 -22.97 -9.04 -27.41
CA ASN A 30 -22.06 -7.91 -27.35
C ASN A 30 -20.59 -8.35 -27.13
N GLY A 31 -20.35 -9.60 -26.73
CA GLY A 31 -19.02 -10.16 -26.50
C GLY A 31 -18.49 -10.83 -27.76
N LEU A 32 -17.16 -10.73 -27.99
CA LEU A 32 -16.45 -11.42 -29.06
C LEU A 32 -16.28 -12.93 -28.82
N LEU A 33 -16.64 -13.42 -27.62
CA LEU A 33 -16.45 -14.79 -27.16
C LEU A 33 -17.77 -15.46 -26.79
N LYS A 34 -17.89 -16.75 -27.01
CA LYS A 34 -19.03 -17.56 -26.56
C LYS A 34 -19.10 -17.55 -25.03
N LEU A 35 -20.30 -17.72 -24.47
CA LEU A 35 -20.55 -17.70 -23.03
C LEU A 35 -19.70 -18.75 -22.26
N SER A 36 -19.50 -19.95 -22.86
CA SER A 36 -18.63 -21.00 -22.32
C SER A 36 -17.18 -20.53 -22.18
N GLU A 37 -16.65 -19.90 -23.22
CA GLU A 37 -15.27 -19.36 -23.25
C GLU A 37 -15.10 -18.21 -22.28
N GLN A 38 -16.10 -17.34 -22.14
CA GLN A 38 -16.09 -16.26 -21.14
C GLN A 38 -16.04 -16.82 -19.70
N ARG A 39 -16.79 -17.89 -19.43
CA ARG A 39 -16.78 -18.56 -18.12
C ARG A 39 -15.43 -19.23 -17.83
N GLU A 40 -14.84 -19.88 -18.80
CA GLU A 40 -13.52 -20.51 -18.66
C GLU A 40 -12.43 -19.46 -18.44
N LEU A 41 -12.45 -18.38 -19.20
CA LEU A 41 -11.54 -17.27 -19.04
C LEU A 41 -11.69 -16.61 -17.66
N GLY A 42 -12.93 -16.39 -17.20
CA GLY A 42 -13.22 -15.87 -15.87
C GLY A 42 -12.68 -16.76 -14.74
N ARG A 43 -12.82 -18.09 -14.87
CA ARG A 43 -12.24 -19.05 -13.91
C ARG A 43 -10.71 -19.01 -13.93
N ALA A 44 -10.10 -18.99 -15.12
CA ALA A 44 -8.66 -18.91 -15.26
C ALA A 44 -8.09 -17.61 -14.68
N MET A 45 -8.74 -16.47 -14.94
CA MET A 45 -8.38 -15.18 -14.34
C MET A 45 -8.45 -15.22 -12.81
N LYS A 46 -9.56 -15.74 -12.26
CA LYS A 46 -9.73 -15.83 -10.80
C LYS A 46 -8.68 -16.72 -10.15
N LEU A 47 -8.35 -17.84 -10.78
CA LEU A 47 -7.28 -18.74 -10.33
C LEU A 47 -5.91 -18.03 -10.36
N ALA A 48 -5.59 -17.38 -11.47
CA ALA A 48 -4.34 -16.63 -11.63
C ALA A 48 -4.23 -15.51 -10.60
N GLN A 49 -5.32 -14.77 -10.34
CA GLN A 49 -5.36 -13.72 -9.33
C GLN A 49 -5.14 -14.28 -7.91
N THR A 50 -5.77 -15.41 -7.59
CA THR A 50 -5.57 -16.09 -6.30
C THR A 50 -4.12 -16.54 -6.12
N ASN A 51 -3.52 -17.14 -7.15
CA ASN A 51 -2.12 -17.56 -7.12
C ASN A 51 -1.17 -16.36 -6.96
N LEU A 52 -1.45 -15.26 -7.63
CA LEU A 52 -0.68 -14.02 -7.50
C LEU A 52 -0.76 -13.46 -6.06
N MET A 53 -1.96 -13.41 -5.47
CA MET A 53 -2.15 -12.94 -4.10
C MET A 53 -1.41 -13.83 -3.09
N GLN A 54 -1.47 -15.15 -3.27
CA GLN A 54 -0.74 -16.10 -2.42
C GLN A 54 0.79 -15.94 -2.55
N ALA A 55 1.30 -15.76 -3.75
CA ALA A 55 2.72 -15.55 -3.98
C ALA A 55 3.21 -14.24 -3.32
N LYS A 56 2.45 -13.15 -3.47
CA LYS A 56 2.74 -11.87 -2.80
C LYS A 56 2.71 -12.02 -1.28
N ALA A 57 1.70 -12.68 -0.73
CA ALA A 57 1.59 -12.91 0.71
C ALA A 57 2.80 -13.68 1.27
N LYS A 58 3.22 -14.76 0.62
CA LYS A 58 4.42 -15.52 1.00
C LYS A 58 5.68 -14.66 0.95
N MET A 59 5.80 -13.81 -0.06
CA MET A 59 6.96 -12.91 -0.20
C MET A 59 6.99 -11.85 0.91
N ILE A 60 5.84 -11.29 1.30
CA ILE A 60 5.70 -10.36 2.41
C ILE A 60 6.07 -11.05 3.71
N GLU A 61 5.47 -12.20 4.00
CA GLU A 61 5.67 -12.96 5.23
C GLU A 61 7.15 -13.31 5.45
N ALA A 62 7.84 -13.80 4.42
CA ALA A 62 9.25 -14.13 4.47
C ALA A 62 10.16 -12.93 4.79
N ASN A 63 9.68 -11.69 4.58
CA ASN A 63 10.45 -10.46 4.77
C ASN A 63 10.00 -9.58 5.96
N LEU A 64 9.04 -10.03 6.79
CA LEU A 64 8.58 -9.27 7.97
C LEU A 64 9.72 -8.96 8.96
N ARG A 65 10.69 -9.87 9.10
CA ARG A 65 11.86 -9.65 9.97
C ARG A 65 12.74 -8.49 9.50
N LEU A 66 12.78 -8.22 8.19
CA LEU A 66 13.50 -7.07 7.64
C LEU A 66 12.84 -5.76 8.11
N VAL A 67 11.50 -5.69 8.12
CA VAL A 67 10.77 -4.52 8.62
C VAL A 67 11.11 -4.25 10.08
N ILE A 68 11.06 -5.29 10.93
CA ILE A 68 11.38 -5.15 12.36
C ILE A 68 12.82 -4.63 12.56
N SER A 69 13.79 -5.16 11.80
CA SER A 69 15.18 -4.73 11.89
C SER A 69 15.38 -3.25 11.53
N ILE A 70 14.64 -2.76 10.55
CA ILE A 70 14.68 -1.35 10.14
C ILE A 70 13.94 -0.47 11.16
N ALA A 71 12.74 -0.87 11.60
CA ALA A 71 11.91 -0.12 12.54
C ALA A 71 12.61 0.14 13.87
N LYS A 72 13.45 -0.79 14.34
CA LYS A 72 14.28 -0.61 15.56
C LYS A 72 15.15 0.65 15.53
N GLY A 73 15.62 1.08 14.36
CA GLY A 73 16.40 2.32 14.21
C GLY A 73 15.58 3.62 14.33
N TYR A 74 14.25 3.52 14.43
CA TYR A 74 13.34 4.66 14.48
C TYR A 74 12.56 4.78 15.80
N VAL A 75 12.89 3.94 16.78
CA VAL A 75 12.30 3.99 18.14
C VAL A 75 12.60 5.33 18.80
N ASN A 76 11.71 5.77 19.70
CA ASN A 76 11.79 7.03 20.43
C ASN A 76 11.72 8.31 19.57
N ARG A 77 11.06 8.22 18.40
CA ARG A 77 10.82 9.36 17.51
C ARG A 77 9.37 9.83 17.48
N GLY A 78 8.58 9.51 18.51
CA GLY A 78 7.20 9.98 18.65
C GLY A 78 6.12 8.99 18.23
N LEU A 79 6.49 7.80 17.72
CA LEU A 79 5.57 6.70 17.42
C LEU A 79 5.94 5.44 18.21
N ALA A 80 4.93 4.65 18.56
CA ALA A 80 5.12 3.34 19.18
C ALA A 80 5.80 2.37 18.21
N MET A 81 6.54 1.40 18.72
CA MET A 81 7.23 0.38 17.89
C MET A 81 6.26 -0.40 17.01
N THR A 82 5.07 -0.69 17.51
CA THR A 82 4.00 -1.37 16.77
C THR A 82 3.56 -0.57 15.54
N ASP A 83 3.40 0.74 15.68
CA ASP A 83 2.99 1.62 14.60
C ASP A 83 4.09 1.75 13.53
N LEU A 84 5.35 1.84 13.97
CA LEU A 84 6.50 1.82 13.06
C LEU A 84 6.57 0.54 12.25
N ILE A 85 6.28 -0.63 12.86
CA ILE A 85 6.22 -1.92 12.18
C ILE A 85 5.07 -1.93 11.17
N GLN A 86 3.88 -1.46 11.54
CA GLN A 86 2.73 -1.43 10.63
C GLN A 86 2.98 -0.53 9.41
N GLU A 87 3.49 0.67 9.63
CA GLU A 87 3.87 1.56 8.53
C GLU A 87 5.00 0.96 7.66
N GLY A 88 5.97 0.31 8.28
CA GLY A 88 7.01 -0.43 7.58
C GLY A 88 6.45 -1.59 6.75
N ASN A 89 5.44 -2.32 7.25
CA ASN A 89 4.75 -3.37 6.51
C ASN A 89 4.01 -2.82 5.28
N LEU A 90 3.37 -1.64 5.39
CA LEU A 90 2.77 -0.95 4.24
C LEU A 90 3.82 -0.60 3.18
N GLY A 91 5.01 -0.18 3.62
CA GLY A 91 6.17 0.04 2.75
C GLY A 91 6.62 -1.24 2.06
N LEU A 92 6.73 -2.36 2.81
CA LEU A 92 7.09 -3.68 2.27
C LEU A 92 6.08 -4.16 1.22
N MET A 93 4.77 -4.01 1.47
CA MET A 93 3.72 -4.38 0.52
C MET A 93 3.87 -3.61 -0.80
N LYS A 94 4.11 -2.28 -0.73
CA LYS A 94 4.40 -1.46 -1.92
C LYS A 94 5.66 -1.92 -2.66
N ALA A 95 6.69 -2.35 -1.93
CA ALA A 95 7.90 -2.88 -2.53
C ALA A 95 7.64 -4.19 -3.28
N VAL A 96 6.85 -5.12 -2.71
CA VAL A 96 6.47 -6.39 -3.36
C VAL A 96 5.68 -6.13 -4.64
N ASP A 97 4.76 -5.18 -4.62
CA ASP A 97 3.94 -4.85 -5.79
C ASP A 97 4.74 -4.28 -6.98
N LYS A 98 5.81 -3.54 -6.69
CA LYS A 98 6.61 -2.82 -7.69
C LYS A 98 7.96 -3.47 -7.99
N PHE A 99 8.28 -4.61 -7.37
CA PHE A 99 9.56 -5.25 -7.56
C PHE A 99 9.68 -5.95 -8.91
N GLU A 100 10.71 -5.58 -9.67
CA GLU A 100 11.05 -6.17 -10.96
C GLU A 100 12.29 -7.06 -10.82
N TYR A 101 12.10 -8.37 -10.62
CA TYR A 101 13.18 -9.33 -10.42
C TYR A 101 14.18 -9.40 -11.59
N ARG A 102 13.72 -9.07 -12.80
CA ARG A 102 14.55 -9.09 -14.03
C ARG A 102 15.69 -8.09 -14.02
N ARG A 103 15.63 -7.07 -13.14
CA ARG A 103 16.71 -6.08 -12.97
C ARG A 103 17.94 -6.63 -12.24
N GLY A 104 17.91 -7.84 -11.70
CA GLY A 104 19.04 -8.52 -11.07
C GLY A 104 19.42 -8.04 -9.68
N TYR A 105 18.74 -7.06 -9.10
CA TYR A 105 19.00 -6.59 -7.73
C TYR A 105 18.32 -7.47 -6.70
N LYS A 106 18.94 -7.59 -5.50
CA LYS A 106 18.31 -8.27 -4.37
C LYS A 106 17.07 -7.52 -3.91
N PHE A 107 15.99 -8.25 -3.63
CA PHE A 107 14.74 -7.67 -3.13
C PHE A 107 14.93 -6.80 -1.89
N SER A 108 15.75 -7.25 -0.93
CA SER A 108 16.02 -6.52 0.31
C SER A 108 16.55 -5.10 0.08
N THR A 109 17.41 -4.90 -0.93
CA THR A 109 17.94 -3.57 -1.30
C THR A 109 16.82 -2.63 -1.71
N TYR A 110 15.91 -3.10 -2.56
CA TYR A 110 14.77 -2.32 -3.02
C TYR A 110 13.73 -2.09 -1.89
N ALA A 111 13.39 -3.14 -1.16
CA ALA A 111 12.41 -3.09 -0.07
C ALA A 111 12.85 -2.15 1.07
N THR A 112 14.14 -2.12 1.40
CA THR A 112 14.68 -1.25 2.46
C THR A 112 14.35 0.22 2.20
N TRP A 113 14.43 0.67 0.95
CA TRP A 113 14.07 2.05 0.60
C TRP A 113 12.59 2.34 0.85
N TRP A 114 11.69 1.46 0.40
CA TRP A 114 10.25 1.62 0.59
C TRP A 114 9.83 1.58 2.06
N ILE A 115 10.44 0.67 2.83
CA ILE A 115 10.19 0.52 4.27
C ILE A 115 10.63 1.79 5.00
N ARG A 116 11.85 2.28 4.75
CA ARG A 116 12.35 3.52 5.35
C ARG A 116 11.50 4.72 4.99
N GLN A 117 11.12 4.85 3.73
CA GLN A 117 10.28 5.93 3.25
C GLN A 117 8.92 5.95 3.95
N ALA A 118 8.27 4.78 4.10
CA ALA A 118 6.99 4.66 4.78
C ALA A 118 7.11 5.06 6.26
N ILE A 119 8.09 4.53 6.98
CA ILE A 119 8.33 4.83 8.40
C ILE A 119 8.64 6.32 8.59
N THR A 120 9.55 6.88 7.80
CA THR A 120 9.94 8.30 7.95
C THR A 120 8.77 9.23 7.66
N ARG A 121 7.97 8.91 6.64
CA ARG A 121 6.78 9.70 6.32
C ARG A 121 5.73 9.61 7.42
N SER A 122 5.50 8.44 7.98
CA SER A 122 4.56 8.24 9.09
C SER A 122 5.00 9.02 10.34
N ILE A 123 6.28 9.01 10.69
CA ILE A 123 6.82 9.82 11.78
C ILE A 123 6.57 11.32 11.52
N ALA A 124 6.83 11.80 10.31
CA ALA A 124 6.59 13.19 9.94
C ALA A 124 5.10 13.57 10.07
N ASP A 125 4.19 12.67 9.66
CA ASP A 125 2.76 12.94 9.65
C ASP A 125 2.08 12.80 11.02
N GLN A 126 2.57 11.93 11.92
CA GLN A 126 1.84 11.48 13.11
C GLN A 126 2.57 11.67 14.44
N ALA A 127 3.90 11.91 14.44
CA ALA A 127 4.68 11.97 15.68
C ALA A 127 4.37 13.21 16.55
N ARG A 128 3.72 14.24 16.02
CA ARG A 128 3.43 15.48 16.72
C ARG A 128 1.95 15.61 17.03
N THR A 129 1.62 16.03 18.26
CA THR A 129 0.24 16.33 18.68
C THR A 129 -0.40 17.40 17.78
N ILE A 130 0.37 18.44 17.44
CA ILE A 130 -0.03 19.43 16.44
C ILE A 130 0.69 19.05 15.15
N ARG A 131 -0.07 18.63 14.14
CA ARG A 131 0.46 18.20 12.85
C ARG A 131 1.15 19.36 12.13
N ILE A 132 2.37 19.10 11.67
CA ILE A 132 3.14 20.01 10.80
C ILE A 132 3.22 19.39 9.39
N PRO A 133 3.00 20.16 8.31
CA PRO A 133 3.17 19.68 6.96
C PRO A 133 4.59 19.13 6.68
N VAL A 134 4.70 18.09 5.87
CA VAL A 134 5.98 17.37 5.63
C VAL A 134 7.07 18.31 5.13
N HIS A 135 6.76 19.25 4.20
CA HIS A 135 7.73 20.20 3.69
C HIS A 135 8.32 21.12 4.78
N MET A 136 7.52 21.48 5.80
CA MET A 136 8.02 22.24 6.93
C MET A 136 8.95 21.43 7.83
N ILE A 137 8.66 20.12 7.97
CA ILE A 137 9.55 19.20 8.72
C ILE A 137 10.89 19.04 8.00
N GLU A 138 10.87 18.97 6.67
CA GLU A 138 12.08 18.93 5.83
C GLU A 138 12.91 20.22 6.03
N THR A 139 12.26 21.37 6.04
CA THR A 139 12.92 22.67 6.33
C THR A 139 13.53 22.69 7.72
N ILE A 140 12.82 22.25 8.75
CA ILE A 140 13.32 22.15 10.13
C ILE A 140 14.52 21.19 10.19
N ASN A 141 14.46 20.05 9.52
CA ASN A 141 15.55 19.08 9.49
C ASN A 141 16.79 19.66 8.78
N ARG A 142 16.60 20.41 7.70
CA ARG A 142 17.67 21.12 6.99
C ARG A 142 18.31 22.15 7.91
N MET A 143 17.52 22.97 8.58
CA MET A 143 17.98 23.95 9.55
C MET A 143 18.82 23.28 10.66
N ASN A 144 18.30 22.25 11.31
CA ASN A 144 19.01 21.52 12.36
C ASN A 144 20.33 20.91 11.88
N ARG A 145 20.40 20.47 10.62
CA ARG A 145 21.62 19.94 10.03
C ARG A 145 22.67 21.05 9.86
N ILE A 146 22.26 22.19 9.31
CA ILE A 146 23.13 23.35 9.12
C ILE A 146 23.63 23.86 10.47
N THR A 147 22.76 24.01 11.48
CA THR A 147 23.16 24.42 12.82
C THR A 147 24.21 23.51 13.42
N ARG A 148 24.06 22.19 13.28
CA ARG A 148 25.04 21.23 13.78
C ARG A 148 26.38 21.32 13.04
N GLN A 149 26.34 21.52 11.74
CA GLN A 149 27.54 21.66 10.93
C GLN A 149 28.31 22.92 11.30
N GLU A 150 27.64 24.07 11.38
CA GLU A 150 28.24 25.35 11.77
C GLU A 150 28.82 25.27 13.18
N LEU A 151 28.10 24.65 14.14
CA LEU A 151 28.60 24.43 15.49
C LEU A 151 29.87 23.56 15.51
N GLN A 152 29.98 22.56 14.65
CA GLN A 152 31.19 21.74 14.53
C GLN A 152 32.37 22.49 13.93
N GLU A 153 32.11 23.40 12.96
CA GLU A 153 33.16 24.13 12.26
C GLU A 153 33.66 25.36 13.06
N THR A 154 32.73 26.08 13.69
CA THR A 154 33.05 27.37 14.37
C THR A 154 33.12 27.24 15.89
N GLY A 155 32.56 26.18 16.49
CA GLY A 155 32.41 26.03 17.94
C GLY A 155 31.32 26.90 18.57
N VAL A 156 30.59 27.67 17.77
CA VAL A 156 29.54 28.60 18.20
C VAL A 156 28.23 28.30 17.50
N GLU A 157 27.11 28.35 18.22
CA GLU A 157 25.79 28.18 17.61
C GLU A 157 25.45 29.39 16.73
N PRO A 158 25.04 29.15 15.43
CA PRO A 158 24.76 30.24 14.50
C PRO A 158 23.51 31.04 14.94
N ASP A 159 23.56 32.34 14.77
CA ASP A 159 22.43 33.24 15.00
C ASP A 159 21.41 33.13 13.83
N SER A 160 20.23 33.77 14.03
CA SER A 160 19.15 33.71 13.02
C SER A 160 19.57 34.33 11.66
N ARG A 161 20.45 35.32 11.65
CA ARG A 161 20.94 35.98 10.46
C ARG A 161 21.86 35.01 9.66
N ARG A 162 22.81 34.40 10.38
CA ARG A 162 23.74 33.42 9.81
C ARG A 162 23.01 32.20 9.29
N LEU A 163 21.99 31.69 10.00
CA LEU A 163 21.14 30.62 9.53
C LEU A 163 20.40 30.98 8.24
N SER A 164 19.89 32.21 8.13
CA SER A 164 19.20 32.69 6.93
C SER A 164 20.11 32.76 5.69
N GLU A 165 21.40 33.06 5.89
CA GLU A 165 22.40 33.09 4.81
C GLU A 165 22.75 31.67 4.30
N LEU A 166 22.72 30.67 5.21
CA LEU A 166 23.11 29.28 4.93
C LEU A 166 21.95 28.39 4.44
N MET A 167 20.68 28.81 4.60
CA MET A 167 19.49 28.07 4.21
C MET A 167 19.10 28.29 2.75
#